data_51dbe380a873cbe85983ddc813206a33
#
_entry.id   51dbe380a873cbe85983ddc813206a33
#
_cell.length_a   1.000
_cell.length_b   1.000
_cell.length_c   1.000
_cell.angle_alpha   90.00
_cell.angle_beta   90.00
_cell.angle_gamma   90.00
#
_symmetry.space_group_name_H-M   'P 1'
#
loop_
_entity.id
_entity.type
_entity.pdbx_description
1 polymer ?
#
loop_
_entity_poly.entity_id
_entity_poly.type
_entity_poly.pdbx_seq_one_letter_code
_entity_poly.pdbx_strand_id
1 'polypeptide(L)'
;MGWTDRSSLTGAFRLTVEGVNGTIELNNGVAIPALGFGVFQTPPDETVTAVETALRTGYRLIDTAAAYLNEREVGEAIHRSGLGRDEVFIETKVWISDYGYDETLHAFDKSAGKLGVDTLDLLILHQPMPIHFDRTLAAYRALETLLADGRVRAIGVSNFMPEHLATLLEETSVVPAVNQVEVHPYFSQPEVRAADAAHGILTQAWSPIGGITFYRGEGAGTLADPVISGIAEEHGKTPAQVMLRWHLQEGRSAIPKSVRADRIAENFDVFDFELTAAQLEAIDALETGERGGPDPEIITPELFARTIPEA
;
A
#
# COMPACT_ATOMS: atom_id res chain seq x y z
N MET A 1 -0.54 22.48 -18.13
CA MET A 1 0.22 21.83 -19.22
C MET A 1 -0.20 20.37 -19.20
N GLY A 2 -0.66 19.83 -20.33
CA GLY A 2 -1.30 18.52 -20.36
C GLY A 2 -0.31 17.39 -20.23
N TRP A 3 -0.65 16.40 -19.43
CA TRP A 3 0.04 15.14 -19.31
C TRP A 3 0.15 14.45 -20.65
N THR A 4 1.36 14.05 -21.06
CA THR A 4 1.55 13.19 -22.22
C THR A 4 1.08 11.78 -21.87
N ASP A 5 -0.02 11.39 -22.49
CA ASP A 5 -0.73 10.14 -22.30
C ASP A 5 0.13 8.94 -22.76
N ARG A 6 0.77 8.24 -21.85
CA ARG A 6 1.33 6.89 -22.07
C ARG A 6 0.29 5.77 -21.84
N SER A 7 -0.97 6.12 -21.54
CA SER A 7 -2.05 5.19 -21.18
C SER A 7 -2.46 4.21 -22.30
N SER A 8 -1.85 4.27 -23.46
CA SER A 8 -2.21 3.38 -24.59
C SER A 8 -1.51 2.01 -24.60
N LEU A 9 -0.56 1.75 -23.69
CA LEU A 9 0.23 0.49 -23.68
C LEU A 9 0.04 -0.40 -22.45
N THR A 10 -0.53 0.13 -21.37
CA THR A 10 -0.87 -0.65 -20.17
C THR A 10 -2.16 -0.06 -19.65
N GLY A 11 -3.20 -0.79 -19.33
CA GLY A 11 -4.43 -0.25 -18.73
C GLY A 11 -4.19 0.61 -17.47
N ALA A 12 -3.31 1.60 -17.58
CA ALA A 12 -2.74 2.37 -16.49
C ALA A 12 -3.81 3.23 -15.82
N PHE A 13 -3.90 3.11 -14.51
CA PHE A 13 -4.66 4.01 -13.66
C PHE A 13 -4.24 5.46 -13.89
N ARG A 14 -5.21 6.34 -13.98
CA ARG A 14 -4.94 7.76 -14.22
C ARG A 14 -4.81 8.50 -12.89
N LEU A 15 -3.62 9.02 -12.60
CA LEU A 15 -3.43 9.95 -11.50
C LEU A 15 -4.13 11.29 -11.83
N THR A 16 -5.09 11.67 -11.01
CA THR A 16 -5.70 13.00 -11.04
C THR A 16 -5.07 13.84 -9.93
N VAL A 17 -4.39 14.92 -10.30
CA VAL A 17 -3.80 15.86 -9.32
C VAL A 17 -4.75 17.03 -9.17
N GLU A 18 -5.47 17.09 -8.04
CA GLU A 18 -6.25 18.23 -7.61
C GLU A 18 -5.65 18.80 -6.31
N GLY A 19 -5.20 20.05 -6.36
CA GLY A 19 -4.53 20.66 -5.21
C GLY A 19 -3.14 20.08 -4.93
N VAL A 20 -2.84 19.83 -3.66
CA VAL A 20 -1.53 19.30 -3.21
C VAL A 20 -1.47 17.77 -3.18
N ASN A 21 -2.58 17.07 -3.45
CA ASN A 21 -2.68 15.61 -3.37
C ASN A 21 -3.20 15.06 -4.70
N GLY A 22 -2.51 14.03 -5.22
CA GLY A 22 -3.03 13.24 -6.32
C GLY A 22 -3.96 12.13 -5.82
N THR A 23 -5.01 11.81 -6.58
CA THR A 23 -5.90 10.67 -6.35
C THR A 23 -5.90 9.73 -7.54
N ILE A 24 -6.20 8.46 -7.28
CA ILE A 24 -6.40 7.42 -8.28
C ILE A 24 -7.82 6.87 -8.08
N GLU A 25 -8.58 6.70 -9.16
CA GLU A 25 -9.89 6.06 -9.10
C GLU A 25 -9.72 4.54 -9.14
N LEU A 26 -10.25 3.84 -8.14
CA LEU A 26 -10.28 2.38 -8.06
C LEU A 26 -11.35 1.80 -9.00
N ASN A 27 -11.27 0.50 -9.29
CA ASN A 27 -12.21 -0.21 -10.17
C ASN A 27 -13.68 -0.16 -9.72
N ASN A 28 -13.94 0.19 -8.48
CA ASN A 28 -15.28 0.36 -7.91
C ASN A 28 -15.72 1.83 -7.78
N GLY A 29 -14.94 2.78 -8.35
CA GLY A 29 -15.24 4.22 -8.33
C GLY A 29 -14.82 4.97 -7.06
N VAL A 30 -14.21 4.29 -6.09
CA VAL A 30 -13.67 4.95 -4.90
C VAL A 30 -12.35 5.64 -5.25
N ALA A 31 -12.21 6.92 -4.91
CA ALA A 31 -10.94 7.64 -5.06
C ALA A 31 -10.02 7.35 -3.86
N ILE A 32 -8.79 6.87 -4.13
CA ILE A 32 -7.74 6.66 -3.15
C ILE A 32 -6.63 7.70 -3.33
N PRO A 33 -6.09 8.32 -2.26
CA PRO A 33 -4.89 9.15 -2.39
C PRO A 33 -3.72 8.33 -2.96
N ALA A 34 -3.06 8.88 -3.97
CA ALA A 34 -1.97 8.18 -4.66
C ALA A 34 -0.74 7.97 -3.76
N LEU A 35 -0.52 8.88 -2.81
CA LEU A 35 0.54 8.78 -1.82
C LEU A 35 -0.07 8.62 -0.43
N GLY A 36 0.24 7.50 0.23
CA GLY A 36 -0.18 7.21 1.59
C GLY A 36 0.99 7.25 2.59
N PHE A 37 0.66 7.13 3.86
CA PHE A 37 1.60 7.05 4.95
C PHE A 37 1.50 5.70 5.65
N GLY A 38 2.55 4.87 5.55
CA GLY A 38 2.63 3.56 6.17
C GLY A 38 3.16 3.64 7.61
N VAL A 39 2.66 2.75 8.48
CA VAL A 39 3.11 2.66 9.89
C VAL A 39 3.70 1.30 10.26
N PHE A 40 4.11 0.49 9.28
CA PHE A 40 4.76 -0.81 9.54
C PHE A 40 5.98 -0.64 10.46
N GLN A 41 6.07 -1.46 11.50
CA GLN A 41 7.13 -1.43 12.52
C GLN A 41 7.31 -0.07 13.23
N THR A 42 6.30 0.80 13.19
CA THR A 42 6.31 1.97 14.06
C THR A 42 5.82 1.53 15.45
N PRO A 43 6.63 1.72 16.51
CA PRO A 43 6.20 1.38 17.85
C PRO A 43 4.95 2.19 18.27
N PRO A 44 4.07 1.64 19.12
CA PRO A 44 2.86 2.35 19.56
C PRO A 44 3.13 3.76 20.11
N ASP A 45 4.16 3.93 20.91
CA ASP A 45 4.56 5.22 21.50
C ASP A 45 5.01 6.27 20.47
N GLU A 46 5.48 5.87 19.29
CA GLU A 46 5.86 6.77 18.20
C GLU A 46 4.73 6.95 17.17
N THR A 47 3.77 6.02 17.11
CA THR A 47 2.76 5.98 16.04
C THR A 47 1.86 7.20 16.05
N VAL A 48 1.36 7.63 17.21
CA VAL A 48 0.49 8.82 17.33
C VAL A 48 1.20 10.05 16.75
N THR A 49 2.42 10.31 17.17
CA THR A 49 3.19 11.48 16.72
C THR A 49 3.51 11.43 15.21
N ALA A 50 3.86 10.25 14.70
CA ALA A 50 4.17 10.08 13.29
C ALA A 50 2.94 10.32 12.40
N VAL A 51 1.79 9.73 12.76
CA VAL A 51 0.53 9.88 12.02
C VAL A 51 0.01 11.32 12.09
N GLU A 52 0.01 11.96 13.29
CA GLU A 52 -0.35 13.39 13.41
C GLU A 52 0.54 14.27 12.54
N THR A 53 1.85 13.96 12.47
CA THR A 53 2.78 14.71 11.63
C THR A 53 2.46 14.50 10.14
N ALA A 54 2.18 13.27 9.72
CA ALA A 54 1.78 12.99 8.34
C ALA A 54 0.49 13.73 7.95
N LEU A 55 -0.54 13.69 8.80
CA LEU A 55 -1.81 14.39 8.55
C LEU A 55 -1.62 15.92 8.48
N ARG A 56 -0.80 16.51 9.36
CA ARG A 56 -0.46 17.95 9.30
C ARG A 56 0.34 18.31 8.05
N THR A 57 1.19 17.40 7.56
CA THR A 57 1.96 17.59 6.31
C THR A 57 1.04 17.59 5.08
N GLY A 58 -0.09 16.88 5.14
CA GLY A 58 -1.04 16.83 4.03
C GLY A 58 -1.43 15.40 3.59
N TYR A 59 -0.83 14.36 4.16
CA TYR A 59 -1.26 13.00 3.89
C TYR A 59 -2.74 12.80 4.25
N ARG A 60 -3.44 12.02 3.44
CA ARG A 60 -4.86 11.69 3.64
C ARG A 60 -5.14 10.18 3.54
N LEU A 61 -4.15 9.35 3.21
CA LEU A 61 -4.19 7.89 3.28
C LEU A 61 -3.24 7.45 4.40
N ILE A 62 -3.77 6.71 5.37
CA ILE A 62 -3.01 6.05 6.44
C ILE A 62 -3.14 4.54 6.27
N ASP A 63 -2.00 3.87 6.06
CA ASP A 63 -1.90 2.42 5.93
C ASP A 63 -1.39 1.80 7.22
N THR A 64 -2.22 0.94 7.82
CA THR A 64 -1.87 0.12 8.97
C THR A 64 -2.22 -1.34 8.72
N ALA A 65 -2.16 -2.19 9.74
CA ALA A 65 -2.60 -3.58 9.72
C ALA A 65 -2.83 -4.11 11.13
N ALA A 66 -3.75 -5.07 11.28
CA ALA A 66 -3.95 -5.76 12.55
C ALA A 66 -2.64 -6.35 13.10
N ALA A 67 -1.78 -6.89 12.20
CA ALA A 67 -0.49 -7.46 12.56
C ALA A 67 0.55 -6.43 13.04
N TYR A 68 0.36 -5.13 12.81
CA TYR A 68 1.30 -4.11 13.29
C TYR A 68 1.10 -3.75 14.75
N LEU A 69 -0.07 -4.09 15.32
CA LEU A 69 -0.44 -3.87 16.73
C LEU A 69 -0.44 -2.38 17.13
N ASN A 70 -0.69 -1.49 16.17
CA ASN A 70 -0.71 -0.03 16.37
C ASN A 70 -1.98 0.64 15.80
N GLU A 71 -3.03 -0.14 15.49
CA GLU A 71 -4.30 0.39 14.97
C GLU A 71 -4.97 1.38 15.93
N ARG A 72 -4.86 1.15 17.25
CA ARG A 72 -5.40 2.04 18.28
C ARG A 72 -4.73 3.42 18.25
N GLU A 73 -3.42 3.45 18.13
CA GLU A 73 -2.62 4.68 18.06
C GLU A 73 -2.87 5.44 16.75
N VAL A 74 -3.10 4.72 15.65
CA VAL A 74 -3.55 5.32 14.38
C VAL A 74 -4.91 5.99 14.56
N GLY A 75 -5.89 5.30 15.15
CA GLY A 75 -7.21 5.86 15.46
C GLY A 75 -7.14 7.08 16.37
N GLU A 76 -6.33 7.01 17.43
CA GLU A 76 -6.09 8.14 18.34
C GLU A 76 -5.51 9.35 17.61
N ALA A 77 -4.51 9.15 16.74
CA ALA A 77 -3.90 10.24 15.97
C ALA A 77 -4.88 10.89 15.00
N ILE A 78 -5.69 10.09 14.30
CA ILE A 78 -6.74 10.60 13.40
C ILE A 78 -7.76 11.42 14.20
N HIS A 79 -8.24 10.92 15.33
CA HIS A 79 -9.16 11.66 16.19
C HIS A 79 -8.57 12.98 16.68
N ARG A 80 -7.30 12.99 17.09
CA ARG A 80 -6.60 14.20 17.57
C ARG A 80 -6.31 15.22 16.46
N SER A 81 -6.24 14.79 15.20
CA SER A 81 -5.98 15.69 14.07
C SER A 81 -7.07 16.74 13.86
N GLY A 82 -8.29 16.47 14.33
CA GLY A 82 -9.47 17.30 14.12
C GLY A 82 -10.04 17.24 12.71
N LEU A 83 -9.49 16.40 11.82
CA LEU A 83 -10.04 16.15 10.48
C LEU A 83 -11.34 15.35 10.58
N GLY A 84 -12.27 15.62 9.67
CA GLY A 84 -13.48 14.81 9.50
C GLY A 84 -13.12 13.38 9.06
N ARG A 85 -14.00 12.41 9.39
CA ARG A 85 -13.78 10.99 9.02
C ARG A 85 -13.66 10.82 7.50
N ASP A 86 -14.39 11.59 6.72
CA ASP A 86 -14.39 11.62 5.25
C ASP A 86 -13.16 12.29 4.64
N GLU A 87 -12.36 12.99 5.43
CA GLU A 87 -11.11 13.61 4.99
C GLU A 87 -9.90 12.68 5.09
N VAL A 88 -10.03 11.52 5.76
CA VAL A 88 -8.93 10.57 5.96
C VAL A 88 -9.32 9.20 5.42
N PHE A 89 -8.56 8.71 4.46
CA PHE A 89 -8.67 7.36 3.91
C PHE A 89 -7.91 6.38 4.82
N ILE A 90 -8.62 5.45 5.43
CA ILE A 90 -8.06 4.46 6.37
C ILE A 90 -7.99 3.11 5.69
N GLU A 91 -6.78 2.58 5.58
CA GLU A 91 -6.48 1.24 5.09
C GLU A 91 -5.92 0.38 6.21
N THR A 92 -6.48 -0.83 6.38
CA THR A 92 -5.94 -1.84 7.27
C THR A 92 -6.04 -3.24 6.66
N LYS A 93 -5.43 -4.24 7.32
CA LYS A 93 -5.23 -5.57 6.76
C LYS A 93 -5.62 -6.64 7.77
N VAL A 94 -6.37 -7.65 7.29
CA VAL A 94 -6.66 -8.87 8.07
C VAL A 94 -5.42 -9.76 8.07
N TRP A 95 -4.99 -10.19 9.26
CA TRP A 95 -3.87 -11.11 9.39
C TRP A 95 -4.29 -12.56 9.21
N ILE A 96 -3.38 -13.41 8.76
CA ILE A 96 -3.64 -14.83 8.43
C ILE A 96 -4.20 -15.67 9.58
N SER A 97 -3.96 -15.30 10.85
CA SER A 97 -4.56 -15.98 12.01
C SER A 97 -6.07 -15.86 12.06
N ASP A 98 -6.59 -14.78 11.48
CA ASP A 98 -8.00 -14.43 11.46
C ASP A 98 -8.67 -14.72 10.09
N TYR A 99 -8.05 -15.59 9.27
CA TYR A 99 -8.65 -16.04 8.02
C TYR A 99 -9.69 -17.13 8.25
N GLY A 100 -10.79 -17.03 7.56
CA GLY A 100 -12.04 -17.77 7.67
C GLY A 100 -13.17 -16.78 7.48
N TYR A 101 -14.39 -17.24 7.25
CA TYR A 101 -15.50 -16.31 7.01
C TYR A 101 -15.91 -15.56 8.30
N ASP A 102 -16.28 -16.30 9.36
CA ASP A 102 -16.70 -15.69 10.61
C ASP A 102 -15.55 -15.02 11.35
N GLU A 103 -14.35 -15.61 11.29
CA GLU A 103 -13.14 -15.07 11.89
C GLU A 103 -12.76 -13.72 11.26
N THR A 104 -12.92 -13.58 9.94
CA THR A 104 -12.62 -12.32 9.23
C THR A 104 -13.67 -11.24 9.53
N LEU A 105 -14.95 -11.59 9.64
CA LEU A 105 -15.98 -10.65 10.11
C LEU A 105 -15.64 -10.12 11.51
N HIS A 106 -15.24 -11.01 12.41
CA HIS A 106 -14.80 -10.61 13.75
C HIS A 106 -13.51 -9.77 13.72
N ALA A 107 -12.55 -10.10 12.85
CA ALA A 107 -11.33 -9.33 12.67
C ALA A 107 -11.62 -7.88 12.22
N PHE A 108 -12.61 -7.69 11.35
CA PHE A 108 -13.07 -6.35 11.00
C PHE A 108 -13.57 -5.60 12.23
N ASP A 109 -14.42 -6.22 13.07
CA ASP A 109 -14.93 -5.57 14.26
C ASP A 109 -13.82 -5.18 15.26
N LYS A 110 -12.79 -6.04 15.41
CA LYS A 110 -11.59 -5.73 16.20
C LYS A 110 -10.84 -4.52 15.64
N SER A 111 -10.58 -4.49 14.34
CA SER A 111 -9.84 -3.39 13.70
C SER A 111 -10.63 -2.08 13.75
N ALA A 112 -11.92 -2.12 13.40
CA ALA A 112 -12.79 -0.95 13.45
C ALA A 112 -12.90 -0.37 14.88
N GLY A 113 -13.03 -1.25 15.89
CA GLY A 113 -13.06 -0.87 17.30
C GLY A 113 -11.75 -0.23 17.76
N LYS A 114 -10.57 -0.74 17.35
CA LYS A 114 -9.26 -0.16 17.66
C LYS A 114 -9.06 1.19 16.97
N LEU A 115 -9.44 1.29 15.70
CA LEU A 115 -9.36 2.53 14.92
C LEU A 115 -10.40 3.57 15.34
N GLY A 116 -11.45 3.16 16.09
CA GLY A 116 -12.52 4.04 16.55
C GLY A 116 -13.42 4.52 15.41
N VAL A 117 -13.70 3.66 14.43
CA VAL A 117 -14.51 3.97 13.24
C VAL A 117 -15.57 2.89 12.98
N ASP A 118 -16.70 3.27 12.37
CA ASP A 118 -17.74 2.33 11.96
C ASP A 118 -17.49 1.76 10.55
N THR A 119 -16.77 2.50 9.70
CA THR A 119 -16.51 2.16 8.30
C THR A 119 -15.03 2.36 7.97
N LEU A 120 -14.45 1.38 7.28
CA LEU A 120 -13.09 1.49 6.70
C LEU A 120 -13.17 1.89 5.23
N ASP A 121 -12.16 2.58 4.74
CA ASP A 121 -12.07 2.94 3.32
C ASP A 121 -11.56 1.77 2.48
N LEU A 122 -10.57 1.03 3.00
CA LEU A 122 -10.02 -0.15 2.35
C LEU A 122 -9.64 -1.21 3.38
N LEU A 123 -10.15 -2.42 3.20
CA LEU A 123 -9.77 -3.60 3.97
C LEU A 123 -9.20 -4.65 3.03
N ILE A 124 -7.98 -5.12 3.32
CA ILE A 124 -7.29 -6.08 2.46
C ILE A 124 -6.85 -7.33 3.22
N LEU A 125 -6.74 -8.45 2.52
CA LEU A 125 -6.07 -9.65 3.05
C LEU A 125 -4.56 -9.44 3.00
N HIS A 126 -3.86 -9.67 4.13
CA HIS A 126 -2.44 -9.30 4.26
C HIS A 126 -1.48 -10.23 3.50
N GLN A 127 -1.86 -11.50 3.30
CA GLN A 127 -1.04 -12.53 2.66
C GLN A 127 -1.93 -13.54 1.91
N PRO A 128 -1.44 -14.18 0.83
CA PRO A 128 -2.22 -15.17 0.09
C PRO A 128 -2.42 -16.49 0.85
N MET A 129 -1.49 -16.89 1.72
CA MET A 129 -1.49 -18.15 2.47
C MET A 129 -1.75 -19.38 1.55
N PRO A 130 -0.87 -19.70 0.60
CA PRO A 130 -1.16 -20.67 -0.48
C PRO A 130 -1.48 -22.09 0.02
N ILE A 131 -0.87 -22.54 1.11
CA ILE A 131 -1.08 -23.90 1.68
C ILE A 131 -2.51 -24.07 2.22
N HIS A 132 -3.17 -22.99 2.61
CA HIS A 132 -4.54 -22.96 3.12
C HIS A 132 -5.40 -21.94 2.36
N PHE A 133 -5.32 -21.98 1.04
CA PHE A 133 -5.99 -21.00 0.18
C PHE A 133 -7.53 -21.03 0.29
N ASP A 134 -8.09 -22.17 0.70
CA ASP A 134 -9.51 -22.30 1.05
C ASP A 134 -9.92 -21.33 2.20
N ARG A 135 -9.05 -21.13 3.19
CA ARG A 135 -9.28 -20.14 4.25
C ARG A 135 -9.17 -18.71 3.71
N THR A 136 -8.24 -18.46 2.79
CA THR A 136 -8.09 -17.18 2.10
C THR A 136 -9.34 -16.85 1.29
N LEU A 137 -9.90 -17.81 0.56
CA LEU A 137 -11.16 -17.64 -0.16
C LEU A 137 -12.34 -17.35 0.80
N ALA A 138 -12.42 -18.08 1.92
CA ALA A 138 -13.44 -17.83 2.92
C ALA A 138 -13.31 -16.42 3.53
N ALA A 139 -12.08 -15.98 3.83
CA ALA A 139 -11.79 -14.64 4.31
C ALA A 139 -12.19 -13.57 3.27
N TYR A 140 -11.88 -13.79 1.99
CA TYR A 140 -12.24 -12.82 0.96
C TYR A 140 -13.76 -12.70 0.78
N ARG A 141 -14.51 -13.81 0.86
CA ARG A 141 -15.99 -13.80 0.87
C ARG A 141 -16.57 -13.01 2.05
N ALA A 142 -15.90 -13.01 3.19
CA ALA A 142 -16.27 -12.13 4.30
C ALA A 142 -16.04 -10.65 3.97
N LEU A 143 -14.92 -10.31 3.27
CA LEU A 143 -14.70 -8.94 2.76
C LEU A 143 -15.81 -8.53 1.76
N GLU A 144 -16.23 -9.42 0.87
CA GLU A 144 -17.36 -9.16 -0.06
C GLU A 144 -18.65 -8.84 0.70
N THR A 145 -18.93 -9.55 1.80
CA THR A 145 -20.08 -9.30 2.66
C THR A 145 -19.97 -7.92 3.34
N LEU A 146 -18.83 -7.59 3.91
CA LEU A 146 -18.58 -6.27 4.52
C LEU A 146 -18.72 -5.12 3.51
N LEU A 147 -18.30 -5.34 2.26
CA LEU A 147 -18.50 -4.39 1.18
C LEU A 147 -19.97 -4.21 0.83
N ALA A 148 -20.72 -5.31 0.70
CA ALA A 148 -22.15 -5.29 0.39
C ALA A 148 -22.98 -4.61 1.52
N ASP A 149 -22.57 -4.79 2.77
CA ASP A 149 -23.18 -4.17 3.95
C ASP A 149 -22.76 -2.70 4.15
N GLY A 150 -21.85 -2.17 3.31
CA GLY A 150 -21.34 -0.82 3.40
C GLY A 150 -20.40 -0.57 4.60
N ARG A 151 -19.87 -1.63 5.22
CA ARG A 151 -18.92 -1.57 6.34
C ARG A 151 -17.51 -1.22 5.86
N VAL A 152 -17.21 -1.53 4.60
CA VAL A 152 -15.97 -1.13 3.91
C VAL A 152 -16.31 -0.50 2.57
N ARG A 153 -15.53 0.48 2.11
CA ARG A 153 -15.76 1.17 0.83
C ARG A 153 -15.08 0.47 -0.34
N ALA A 154 -13.96 -0.20 -0.08
CA ALA A 154 -13.24 -1.02 -1.04
C ALA A 154 -12.61 -2.23 -0.34
N ILE A 155 -12.38 -3.31 -1.10
CA ILE A 155 -11.70 -4.51 -0.62
C ILE A 155 -10.55 -4.85 -1.55
N GLY A 156 -9.53 -5.51 -1.01
CA GLY A 156 -8.35 -5.87 -1.78
C GLY A 156 -7.53 -6.97 -1.14
N VAL A 157 -6.33 -7.12 -1.68
CA VAL A 157 -5.37 -8.13 -1.26
C VAL A 157 -3.98 -7.53 -1.13
N SER A 158 -3.07 -8.27 -0.50
CA SER A 158 -1.65 -7.91 -0.41
C SER A 158 -0.78 -9.14 -0.64
N ASN A 159 0.32 -8.95 -1.37
CA ASN A 159 1.28 -10.00 -1.70
C ASN A 159 0.73 -11.13 -2.59
N PHE A 160 -0.36 -10.89 -3.32
CA PHE A 160 -0.90 -11.88 -4.23
C PHE A 160 -0.10 -11.92 -5.53
N MET A 161 0.38 -13.11 -5.88
CA MET A 161 1.04 -13.39 -7.14
C MET A 161 -0.03 -13.67 -8.22
N PRO A 162 0.32 -13.69 -9.54
CA PRO A 162 -0.65 -13.88 -10.61
C PRO A 162 -1.54 -15.13 -10.46
N GLU A 163 -0.98 -16.26 -10.03
CA GLU A 163 -1.70 -17.51 -9.78
C GLU A 163 -2.68 -17.42 -8.61
N HIS A 164 -2.33 -16.66 -7.54
CA HIS A 164 -3.25 -16.41 -6.43
C HIS A 164 -4.43 -15.57 -6.87
N LEU A 165 -4.16 -14.52 -7.69
CA LEU A 165 -5.22 -13.69 -8.26
C LEU A 165 -6.13 -14.49 -9.20
N ALA A 166 -5.57 -15.33 -10.07
CA ALA A 166 -6.36 -16.14 -10.96
C ALA A 166 -7.33 -17.03 -10.19
N THR A 167 -6.85 -17.76 -9.17
CA THR A 167 -7.69 -18.61 -8.33
C THR A 167 -8.75 -17.80 -7.56
N LEU A 168 -8.36 -16.64 -7.01
CA LEU A 168 -9.30 -15.78 -6.29
C LEU A 168 -10.44 -15.30 -7.20
N LEU A 169 -10.11 -14.86 -8.41
CA LEU A 169 -11.07 -14.32 -9.38
C LEU A 169 -12.02 -15.39 -9.94
N GLU A 170 -11.58 -16.66 -10.01
CA GLU A 170 -12.45 -17.78 -10.40
C GLU A 170 -13.44 -18.14 -9.29
N GLU A 171 -13.09 -17.99 -8.03
CA GLU A 171 -13.82 -18.50 -6.86
C GLU A 171 -14.62 -17.43 -6.09
N THR A 172 -14.49 -16.15 -6.46
CA THR A 172 -15.13 -15.02 -5.79
C THR A 172 -15.85 -14.10 -6.78
N SER A 173 -16.66 -13.15 -6.29
CA SER A 173 -17.54 -12.35 -7.14
C SER A 173 -17.05 -10.92 -7.35
N VAL A 174 -16.23 -10.40 -6.44
CA VAL A 174 -15.73 -9.02 -6.47
C VAL A 174 -14.25 -9.02 -6.82
N VAL A 175 -13.88 -8.27 -7.85
CA VAL A 175 -12.48 -8.05 -8.20
C VAL A 175 -11.83 -7.18 -7.12
N PRO A 176 -10.64 -7.56 -6.59
CA PRO A 176 -9.91 -6.70 -5.66
C PRO A 176 -9.69 -5.30 -6.23
N ALA A 177 -9.89 -4.28 -5.43
CA ALA A 177 -9.63 -2.91 -5.87
C ALA A 177 -8.12 -2.58 -5.85
N VAL A 178 -7.39 -3.21 -4.93
CA VAL A 178 -5.95 -3.01 -4.71
C VAL A 178 -5.26 -4.36 -4.51
N ASN A 179 -4.06 -4.50 -5.05
CA ASN A 179 -3.07 -5.49 -4.64
C ASN A 179 -1.85 -4.73 -4.10
N GLN A 180 -1.65 -4.77 -2.77
CA GLN A 180 -0.54 -4.10 -2.12
C GLN A 180 0.67 -5.02 -2.07
N VAL A 181 1.73 -4.72 -2.84
CA VAL A 181 2.90 -5.58 -3.03
C VAL A 181 4.20 -4.83 -2.85
N GLU A 182 5.31 -5.55 -2.62
CA GLU A 182 6.64 -4.97 -2.66
C GLU A 182 6.94 -4.47 -4.06
N VAL A 183 7.14 -3.15 -4.21
CA VAL A 183 7.64 -2.58 -5.48
C VAL A 183 8.62 -1.47 -5.18
N HIS A 184 9.80 -1.56 -5.75
CA HIS A 184 10.85 -0.54 -5.74
C HIS A 184 11.77 -0.73 -6.95
N PRO A 185 12.70 0.18 -7.27
CA PRO A 185 13.51 0.08 -8.50
C PRO A 185 14.27 -1.22 -8.70
N TYR A 186 14.70 -1.91 -7.63
CA TYR A 186 15.40 -3.19 -7.74
C TYR A 186 14.47 -4.41 -7.76
N PHE A 187 13.17 -4.21 -7.49
CA PHE A 187 12.15 -5.25 -7.53
C PHE A 187 10.82 -4.65 -8.00
N SER A 188 10.65 -4.51 -9.30
CA SER A 188 9.51 -3.81 -9.90
C SER A 188 8.28 -4.71 -10.15
N GLN A 189 8.42 -6.02 -10.03
CA GLN A 189 7.36 -7.03 -10.18
C GLN A 189 6.52 -6.87 -11.46
N PRO A 190 7.10 -6.92 -12.65
CA PRO A 190 6.37 -6.65 -13.89
C PRO A 190 5.23 -7.63 -14.15
N GLU A 191 5.36 -8.91 -13.76
CA GLU A 191 4.32 -9.94 -13.95
C GLU A 191 3.11 -9.69 -13.05
N VAL A 192 3.33 -9.35 -11.78
CA VAL A 192 2.24 -9.01 -10.85
C VAL A 192 1.53 -7.76 -11.32
N ARG A 193 2.26 -6.70 -11.67
CA ARG A 193 1.69 -5.45 -12.18
C ARG A 193 0.88 -5.66 -13.46
N ALA A 194 1.35 -6.53 -14.35
CA ALA A 194 0.62 -6.88 -15.57
C ALA A 194 -0.69 -7.64 -15.25
N ALA A 195 -0.66 -8.58 -14.29
CA ALA A 195 -1.84 -9.29 -13.86
C ALA A 195 -2.85 -8.35 -13.17
N ASP A 196 -2.38 -7.47 -12.28
CA ASP A 196 -3.22 -6.44 -11.65
C ASP A 196 -3.90 -5.56 -12.72
N ALA A 197 -3.13 -5.01 -13.66
CA ALA A 197 -3.63 -4.14 -14.71
C ALA A 197 -4.65 -4.83 -15.62
N ALA A 198 -4.47 -6.12 -15.94
CA ALA A 198 -5.39 -6.89 -16.78
C ALA A 198 -6.79 -7.00 -16.16
N HIS A 199 -6.91 -6.88 -14.85
CA HIS A 199 -8.16 -6.96 -14.10
C HIS A 199 -8.63 -5.62 -13.52
N GLY A 200 -7.94 -4.52 -13.82
CA GLY A 200 -8.25 -3.19 -13.27
C GLY A 200 -7.99 -3.11 -11.77
N ILE A 201 -7.03 -3.86 -11.27
CA ILE A 201 -6.58 -3.84 -9.87
C ILE A 201 -5.45 -2.81 -9.75
N LEU A 202 -5.55 -1.88 -8.78
CA LEU A 202 -4.48 -0.93 -8.52
C LEU A 202 -3.31 -1.63 -7.82
N THR A 203 -2.11 -1.57 -8.40
CA THR A 203 -0.89 -1.93 -7.69
C THR A 203 -0.53 -0.82 -6.69
N GLN A 204 -0.47 -1.15 -5.40
CA GLN A 204 0.00 -0.26 -4.35
C GLN A 204 1.34 -0.75 -3.81
N ALA A 205 2.34 0.14 -3.78
CA ALA A 205 3.71 -0.24 -3.42
C ALA A 205 3.96 -0.09 -1.91
N TRP A 206 4.22 -1.22 -1.23
CA TRP A 206 4.90 -1.18 0.05
C TRP A 206 6.43 -1.22 -0.15
N SER A 207 7.19 -0.67 0.83
CA SER A 207 8.64 -0.41 0.70
C SER A 207 9.03 0.32 -0.60
N PRO A 208 8.31 1.38 -0.99
CA PRO A 208 8.43 2.00 -2.31
C PRO A 208 9.81 2.60 -2.60
N ILE A 209 10.61 2.82 -1.58
CA ILE A 209 11.99 3.33 -1.68
C ILE A 209 13.06 2.27 -1.39
N GLY A 210 12.68 0.97 -1.41
CA GLY A 210 13.63 -0.15 -1.23
C GLY A 210 14.22 -0.30 0.16
N GLY A 211 13.57 0.23 1.19
CA GLY A 211 14.07 0.31 2.57
C GLY A 211 14.09 -1.00 3.37
N ILE A 212 14.00 -2.19 2.75
CA ILE A 212 13.97 -3.47 3.46
C ILE A 212 15.38 -4.07 3.63
N THR A 213 16.37 -3.27 3.90
CA THR A 213 17.68 -3.75 4.35
C THR A 213 17.61 -4.57 5.64
N PHE A 214 16.51 -4.45 6.39
CA PHE A 214 16.25 -5.21 7.60
C PHE A 214 16.25 -6.74 7.38
N TYR A 215 15.75 -7.21 6.22
CA TYR A 215 15.69 -8.64 5.93
C TYR A 215 16.95 -9.19 5.24
N ARG A 216 17.85 -8.33 4.74
CA ARG A 216 19.01 -8.74 3.91
C ARG A 216 20.39 -8.38 4.47
N GLY A 217 20.48 -7.61 5.54
CA GLY A 217 21.78 -7.15 6.04
C GLY A 217 22.39 -6.02 5.19
N GLU A 218 23.67 -5.76 5.34
CA GLU A 218 24.39 -4.63 4.75
C GLU A 218 24.44 -4.65 3.21
N GLY A 219 23.87 -3.63 2.57
CA GLY A 219 23.98 -3.34 1.16
C GLY A 219 23.73 -1.85 0.89
N ALA A 220 24.35 -1.28 -0.14
CA ALA A 220 23.98 0.04 -0.63
C ALA A 220 22.58 -0.09 -1.23
N GLY A 221 21.55 0.35 -0.51
CA GLY A 221 20.18 0.28 -0.97
C GLY A 221 19.91 1.27 -2.11
N THR A 222 18.71 1.22 -2.66
CA THR A 222 18.22 2.10 -3.74
C THR A 222 18.46 3.59 -3.50
N LEU A 223 18.47 4.03 -2.22
CA LEU A 223 18.74 5.43 -1.84
C LEU A 223 20.16 5.92 -2.17
N ALA A 224 21.12 5.01 -2.38
CA ALA A 224 22.50 5.32 -2.76
C ALA A 224 22.84 4.93 -4.21
N ASP A 225 21.82 4.53 -4.98
CA ASP A 225 22.00 4.16 -6.39
C ASP A 225 22.45 5.37 -7.22
N PRO A 226 23.53 5.25 -8.04
CA PRO A 226 24.06 6.37 -8.79
C PRO A 226 23.12 6.91 -9.87
N VAL A 227 22.27 6.06 -10.48
CA VAL A 227 21.27 6.49 -11.48
C VAL A 227 20.20 7.33 -10.77
N ILE A 228 19.63 6.83 -9.65
CA ILE A 228 18.62 7.54 -8.90
C ILE A 228 19.18 8.84 -8.32
N SER A 229 20.41 8.81 -7.78
CA SER A 229 21.10 9.99 -7.24
C SER A 229 21.34 11.05 -8.30
N GLY A 230 21.77 10.66 -9.51
CA GLY A 230 21.98 11.58 -10.63
C GLY A 230 20.67 12.27 -11.06
N ILE A 231 19.59 11.50 -11.16
CA ILE A 231 18.25 12.05 -11.46
C ILE A 231 17.80 13.02 -10.35
N ALA A 232 18.05 12.66 -9.09
CA ALA A 232 17.70 13.51 -7.95
C ALA A 232 18.43 14.85 -7.99
N GLU A 233 19.72 14.87 -8.32
CA GLU A 233 20.51 16.10 -8.50
C GLU A 233 19.96 16.98 -9.62
N GLU A 234 19.56 16.41 -10.77
CA GLU A 234 18.97 17.16 -11.90
C GLU A 234 17.70 17.90 -11.52
N HIS A 235 16.88 17.30 -10.63
CA HIS A 235 15.62 17.89 -10.16
C HIS A 235 15.73 18.71 -8.87
N GLY A 236 16.89 18.72 -8.21
CA GLY A 236 17.06 19.32 -6.88
C GLY A 236 16.21 18.62 -5.81
N LYS A 237 16.00 17.32 -5.97
CA LYS A 237 15.21 16.45 -5.10
C LYS A 237 16.11 15.39 -4.46
N THR A 238 15.53 14.60 -3.52
CA THR A 238 16.22 13.46 -2.93
C THR A 238 15.95 12.16 -3.71
N PRO A 239 16.80 11.13 -3.58
CA PRO A 239 16.54 9.82 -4.16
C PRO A 239 15.18 9.23 -3.75
N ALA A 240 14.74 9.45 -2.51
CA ALA A 240 13.43 9.02 -2.03
C ALA A 240 12.29 9.69 -2.81
N GLN A 241 12.36 11.00 -3.02
CA GLN A 241 11.37 11.75 -3.80
C GLN A 241 11.32 11.27 -5.26
N VAL A 242 12.47 11.00 -5.89
CA VAL A 242 12.55 10.45 -7.26
C VAL A 242 11.83 9.10 -7.35
N MET A 243 12.11 8.18 -6.43
CA MET A 243 11.46 6.86 -6.42
C MET A 243 9.96 6.96 -6.18
N LEU A 244 9.50 7.81 -5.26
CA LEU A 244 8.08 8.03 -5.02
C LEU A 244 7.41 8.65 -6.25
N ARG A 245 8.04 9.61 -6.91
CA ARG A 245 7.53 10.20 -8.14
C ARG A 245 7.43 9.18 -9.28
N TRP A 246 8.42 8.28 -9.41
CA TRP A 246 8.38 7.16 -10.36
C TRP A 246 7.14 6.30 -10.17
N HIS A 247 6.80 5.92 -8.91
CA HIS A 247 5.56 5.19 -8.64
C HIS A 247 4.33 5.93 -9.14
N LEU A 248 4.21 7.21 -8.79
CA LEU A 248 3.04 8.02 -9.13
C LEU A 248 2.89 8.20 -10.64
N GLN A 249 3.99 8.40 -11.37
CA GLN A 249 3.95 8.58 -12.82
C GLN A 249 3.65 7.30 -13.58
N GLU A 250 3.96 6.15 -13.00
CA GLU A 250 3.61 4.83 -13.52
C GLU A 250 2.20 4.36 -13.06
N GLY A 251 1.40 5.25 -12.45
CA GLY A 251 0.02 4.98 -12.05
C GLY A 251 -0.13 4.06 -10.84
N ARG A 252 0.89 3.93 -10.01
CA ARG A 252 0.87 3.16 -8.75
C ARG A 252 0.63 4.07 -7.56
N SER A 253 -0.09 3.55 -6.55
CA SER A 253 -0.07 4.14 -5.21
C SER A 253 1.20 3.73 -4.46
N ALA A 254 1.70 4.59 -3.57
CA ALA A 254 2.90 4.31 -2.77
C ALA A 254 2.68 4.69 -1.30
N ILE A 255 3.17 3.85 -0.38
CA ILE A 255 3.02 4.04 1.07
C ILE A 255 4.38 4.06 1.79
N PRO A 256 5.19 5.13 1.61
CA PRO A 256 6.42 5.28 2.36
C PRO A 256 6.17 5.39 3.87
N LYS A 257 7.15 4.95 4.66
CA LYS A 257 7.12 5.01 6.13
C LYS A 257 8.29 5.81 6.68
N SER A 258 8.02 6.68 7.63
CA SER A 258 9.05 7.34 8.46
C SER A 258 8.49 7.74 9.82
N VAL A 259 9.34 7.80 10.84
CA VAL A 259 9.02 8.42 12.14
C VAL A 259 9.66 9.81 12.28
N ARG A 260 10.44 10.23 11.30
CA ARG A 260 11.13 11.53 11.30
C ARG A 260 10.30 12.57 10.56
N ALA A 261 9.99 13.67 11.23
CA ALA A 261 9.14 14.72 10.67
C ALA A 261 9.72 15.33 9.39
N ASP A 262 11.04 15.52 9.31
CA ASP A 262 11.72 16.01 8.12
C ASP A 262 11.52 15.08 6.91
N ARG A 263 11.68 13.77 7.11
CA ARG A 263 11.47 12.77 6.05
C ARG A 263 10.00 12.56 5.68
N ILE A 264 9.08 12.72 6.63
CA ILE A 264 7.63 12.68 6.37
C ILE A 264 7.27 13.80 5.40
N ALA A 265 7.76 15.02 5.67
CA ALA A 265 7.54 16.18 4.81
C ALA A 265 8.25 16.02 3.44
N GLU A 266 9.49 15.55 3.41
CA GLU A 266 10.26 15.29 2.20
C GLU A 266 9.55 14.28 1.29
N ASN A 267 9.11 13.13 1.83
CA ASN A 267 8.40 12.11 1.06
C ASN A 267 7.06 12.61 0.49
N PHE A 268 6.45 13.61 1.09
CA PHE A 268 5.20 14.20 0.60
C PHE A 268 5.42 15.20 -0.54
N ASP A 269 6.58 15.83 -0.62
CA ASP A 269 6.94 16.86 -1.60
C ASP A 269 7.38 16.25 -2.94
N VAL A 270 6.42 15.60 -3.64
CA VAL A 270 6.67 14.83 -4.88
C VAL A 270 5.73 15.20 -6.04
N PHE A 271 4.88 16.22 -5.85
CA PHE A 271 3.89 16.61 -6.84
C PHE A 271 4.29 17.80 -7.72
N ASP A 272 5.42 18.44 -7.44
CA ASP A 272 5.87 19.68 -8.07
C ASP A 272 6.91 19.49 -9.19
N PHE A 273 7.30 18.25 -9.50
CA PHE A 273 8.24 17.91 -10.58
C PHE A 273 7.78 16.68 -11.36
N GLU A 274 8.37 16.46 -12.55
CA GLU A 274 8.09 15.32 -13.40
C GLU A 274 9.39 14.67 -13.88
N LEU A 275 9.44 13.33 -13.85
CA LEU A 275 10.48 12.54 -14.47
C LEU A 275 10.23 12.45 -15.97
N THR A 276 11.28 12.60 -16.75
CA THR A 276 11.23 12.38 -18.21
C THR A 276 11.06 10.89 -18.54
N ALA A 277 10.62 10.59 -19.76
CA ALA A 277 10.52 9.20 -20.23
C ALA A 277 11.86 8.44 -20.11
N ALA A 278 12.96 9.09 -20.43
CA ALA A 278 14.30 8.49 -20.33
C ALA A 278 14.72 8.21 -18.87
N GLN A 279 14.31 9.08 -17.92
CA GLN A 279 14.57 8.87 -16.50
C GLN A 279 13.72 7.71 -15.94
N LEU A 280 12.46 7.59 -16.36
CA LEU A 280 11.61 6.45 -15.99
C LEU A 280 12.20 5.14 -16.51
N GLU A 281 12.62 5.09 -17.79
CA GLU A 281 13.29 3.94 -18.40
C GLU A 281 14.61 3.58 -17.67
N ALA A 282 15.38 4.58 -17.25
CA ALA A 282 16.63 4.36 -16.53
C ALA A 282 16.37 3.77 -15.13
N ILE A 283 15.28 4.17 -14.44
CA ILE A 283 14.89 3.58 -13.17
C ILE A 283 14.36 2.16 -13.37
N ASP A 284 13.55 1.92 -14.40
CA ASP A 284 13.02 0.59 -14.73
C ASP A 284 14.15 -0.41 -15.05
N ALA A 285 15.25 0.06 -15.63
CA ALA A 285 16.41 -0.76 -15.95
C ALA A 285 17.23 -1.21 -14.72
N LEU A 286 16.92 -0.70 -13.52
CA LEU A 286 17.57 -1.12 -12.25
C LEU A 286 17.01 -2.43 -11.69
N GLU A 287 15.98 -2.99 -12.32
CA GLU A 287 15.34 -4.26 -11.92
C GLU A 287 16.35 -5.40 -11.77
N THR A 288 16.36 -6.06 -10.62
CA THR A 288 17.24 -7.19 -10.31
C THR A 288 16.50 -8.52 -10.15
N GLY A 289 15.18 -8.49 -10.00
CA GLY A 289 14.35 -9.65 -9.65
C GLY A 289 14.51 -10.08 -8.19
N GLU A 290 15.25 -9.31 -7.39
CA GLU A 290 15.54 -9.69 -6.02
C GLU A 290 14.54 -9.10 -5.03
N ARG A 291 13.71 -9.97 -4.45
CA ARG A 291 12.76 -9.63 -3.39
C ARG A 291 13.47 -9.23 -2.10
N GLY A 292 13.05 -8.16 -1.45
CA GLY A 292 13.56 -7.71 -0.15
C GLY A 292 12.79 -8.30 1.03
N GLY A 293 11.46 -8.45 0.90
CA GLY A 293 10.57 -8.96 1.92
C GLY A 293 10.37 -10.49 1.88
N PRO A 294 9.47 -11.03 2.72
CA PRO A 294 9.12 -12.44 2.73
C PRO A 294 8.54 -12.90 1.39
N ASP A 295 8.87 -14.14 1.01
CA ASP A 295 8.25 -14.77 -0.14
C ASP A 295 6.80 -15.16 0.18
N PRO A 296 5.80 -14.69 -0.58
CA PRO A 296 4.39 -15.01 -0.34
C PRO A 296 4.08 -16.52 -0.41
N GLU A 297 4.87 -17.28 -1.17
CA GLU A 297 4.67 -18.72 -1.37
C GLU A 297 4.93 -19.55 -0.10
N ILE A 298 5.74 -19.04 0.83
CA ILE A 298 6.10 -19.76 2.05
C ILE A 298 5.32 -19.27 3.29
N ILE A 299 4.36 -18.38 3.11
CA ILE A 299 3.58 -17.83 4.22
C ILE A 299 2.63 -18.89 4.79
N THR A 300 2.87 -19.29 6.02
CA THR A 300 2.02 -20.21 6.78
C THR A 300 1.76 -19.71 8.20
N PRO A 301 0.67 -20.15 8.85
CA PRO A 301 0.41 -19.79 10.25
C PRO A 301 1.53 -20.24 11.20
N GLU A 302 2.25 -21.31 10.88
CA GLU A 302 3.34 -21.84 11.73
C GLU A 302 4.59 -20.94 11.67
N LEU A 303 4.93 -20.44 10.47
CA LEU A 303 6.09 -19.55 10.27
C LEU A 303 5.81 -18.12 10.72
N PHE A 304 4.57 -17.69 10.59
CA PHE A 304 4.14 -16.30 10.88
C PHE A 304 3.08 -16.27 11.99
N ALA A 305 3.24 -17.15 13.00
CA ALA A 305 2.33 -17.25 14.14
C ALA A 305 2.27 -15.93 14.91
N ARG A 306 1.17 -15.21 14.75
CA ARG A 306 0.85 -14.01 15.51
C ARG A 306 -0.64 -14.00 15.81
N THR A 307 -0.98 -13.98 17.09
CA THR A 307 -2.35 -13.78 17.53
C THR A 307 -2.65 -12.29 17.57
N ILE A 308 -3.76 -11.88 16.97
CA ILE A 308 -4.23 -10.50 17.01
C ILE A 308 -5.09 -10.32 18.27
N PRO A 309 -4.68 -9.46 19.23
CA PRO A 309 -5.43 -9.23 20.45
C PRO A 309 -6.83 -8.69 20.16
N GLU A 310 -7.76 -9.01 21.06
CA GLU A 310 -9.06 -8.32 21.10
C GLU A 310 -8.88 -6.82 21.33
N ALA A 311 -9.96 -6.07 21.10
CA ALA A 311 -9.96 -4.61 21.20
C ALA A 311 -9.75 -4.12 22.64
#